data_b20a7c84f5cd742f1ec52416c30ae26a
#
_entry.id   b20a7c84f5cd742f1ec52416c30ae26a
#
_cell.length_a   1.000
_cell.length_b   1.000
_cell.length_c   1.000
_cell.angle_alpha   90.00
_cell.angle_beta   90.00
_cell.angle_gamma   90.00
#
_symmetry.space_group_name_H-M   'P 1'
#
loop_
_entity.id
_entity.type
_entity.pdbx_description
1 polymer ?
#
loop_
_entity_poly.entity_id
_entity_poly.type
_entity_poly.pdbx_seq_one_letter_code
_entity_poly.pdbx_strand_id
1 'polypeptide(L)'
;FLYLVAAKDMNKYKSIQSALGYMLHSYKTRANNKAVILNDMVISDNPDGRSGKGLFCEGISHMKRLDSLNGKVVDFSRQFNLQTVQLGCQVLVFDDVKRNFNFENLFSLITEGITLEYKNQPAVKLPVEKSPKIIITTNYTIGGVGGSHEARRFEVEFCNYFNVNYTPEMEFGHRFFEEWSEIEWQRFDNFMIRCLQVYLQNGLITCQWDNIELKKYIRLVGSSWHEFTKDHDFMEYNTKVSKLSIFNKFYEEFPDAKKYYTDDR
;
A
#
# COMPACT_ATOMS: atom_id res chain seq x y z
N PHE A 1 9.58 11.82 11.56
CA PHE A 1 8.35 11.12 11.20
C PHE A 1 8.65 9.79 10.48
N LEU A 2 9.22 9.80 9.24
CA LEU A 2 9.39 8.55 8.46
C LEU A 2 10.23 7.48 9.17
N TYR A 3 11.22 7.86 9.97
CA TYR A 3 12.01 6.93 10.77
C TYR A 3 11.17 6.24 11.86
N LEU A 4 10.22 6.97 12.45
CA LEU A 4 9.31 6.43 13.47
C LEU A 4 8.32 5.43 12.86
N VAL A 5 7.67 5.78 11.74
CA VAL A 5 6.75 4.86 11.05
C VAL A 5 7.45 3.68 10.37
N ALA A 6 8.77 3.74 10.20
CA ALA A 6 9.62 2.63 9.80
C ALA A 6 10.04 1.74 10.98
N ALA A 7 9.37 1.83 12.14
CA ALA A 7 9.69 1.11 13.37
C ALA A 7 11.14 1.35 13.87
N LYS A 8 11.71 2.53 13.57
CA LYS A 8 13.10 2.91 13.87
C LYS A 8 14.15 1.98 13.21
N ASP A 9 13.74 1.22 12.20
CA ASP A 9 14.63 0.37 11.39
C ASP A 9 15.18 1.16 10.20
N MET A 10 16.50 1.17 10.04
CA MET A 10 17.19 1.95 9.02
C MET A 10 16.95 1.41 7.60
N ASN A 11 16.77 0.10 7.42
CA ASN A 11 16.51 -0.50 6.11
C ASN A 11 15.09 -0.17 5.65
N LYS A 12 14.10 -0.29 6.55
CA LYS A 12 12.72 0.11 6.30
C LYS A 12 12.62 1.61 6.01
N TYR A 13 13.33 2.43 6.79
CA TYR A 13 13.41 3.88 6.57
C TYR A 13 13.95 4.22 5.19
N LYS A 14 15.06 3.61 4.75
CA LYS A 14 15.61 3.80 3.41
C LYS A 14 14.67 3.33 2.31
N SER A 15 13.93 2.24 2.53
CA SER A 15 12.91 1.78 1.61
C SER A 15 11.80 2.82 1.44
N ILE A 16 11.26 3.36 2.54
CA ILE A 16 10.24 4.42 2.50
C ILE A 16 10.80 5.70 1.85
N GLN A 17 12.04 6.10 2.17
CA GLN A 17 12.69 7.24 1.52
C GLN A 17 12.81 7.05 0.00
N SER A 18 13.18 5.85 -0.45
CA SER A 18 13.29 5.56 -1.88
C SER A 18 11.92 5.61 -2.58
N ALA A 19 10.86 5.13 -1.91
CA ALA A 19 9.49 5.23 -2.39
C ALA A 19 9.05 6.69 -2.52
N LEU A 20 9.36 7.53 -1.52
CA LEU A 20 9.07 8.96 -1.56
C LEU A 20 9.82 9.63 -2.71
N GLY A 21 11.12 9.39 -2.84
CA GLY A 21 11.94 9.91 -3.94
C GLY A 21 11.45 9.46 -5.32
N TYR A 22 10.99 8.21 -5.44
CA TYR A 22 10.34 7.71 -6.64
C TYR A 22 9.06 8.51 -6.99
N MET A 23 8.26 8.90 -6.02
CA MET A 23 7.07 9.71 -6.26
C MET A 23 7.39 11.14 -6.71
N LEU A 24 8.49 11.71 -6.23
CA LEU A 24 8.96 13.04 -6.62
C LEU A 24 9.55 13.06 -8.04
N HIS A 25 10.06 11.91 -8.52
CA HIS A 25 10.64 11.78 -9.84
C HIS A 25 9.55 11.61 -10.91
N SER A 26 9.60 12.42 -11.97
CA SER A 26 8.54 12.42 -13.01
C SER A 26 8.79 11.41 -14.13
N TYR A 27 10.05 11.03 -14.38
CA TYR A 27 10.39 10.08 -15.45
C TYR A 27 9.87 8.69 -15.14
N LYS A 28 9.25 8.08 -16.13
CA LYS A 28 8.77 6.69 -16.09
C LYS A 28 8.63 6.12 -17.49
N THR A 29 8.72 4.82 -17.58
CA THR A 29 8.47 4.03 -18.78
C THR A 29 7.58 2.84 -18.40
N ARG A 30 7.12 2.09 -19.39
CA ARG A 30 6.36 0.85 -19.16
C ARG A 30 7.12 -0.15 -18.27
N ALA A 31 8.45 -0.20 -18.38
CA ALA A 31 9.30 -1.09 -17.60
C ALA A 31 9.56 -0.59 -16.17
N ASN A 32 9.53 0.74 -15.95
CA ASN A 32 9.95 1.35 -14.70
C ASN A 32 8.81 2.02 -13.93
N ASN A 33 7.56 1.66 -14.23
CA ASN A 33 6.42 2.25 -13.56
C ASN A 33 5.79 1.24 -12.58
N LYS A 34 5.71 1.63 -11.31
CA LYS A 34 5.11 0.84 -10.23
C LYS A 34 4.11 1.68 -9.45
N ALA A 35 3.04 1.07 -9.00
CA ALA A 35 2.23 1.63 -7.94
C ALA A 35 2.94 1.43 -6.59
N VAL A 36 3.02 2.47 -5.78
CA VAL A 36 3.49 2.37 -4.40
C VAL A 36 2.30 2.07 -3.50
N ILE A 37 2.38 0.99 -2.75
CA ILE A 37 1.31 0.55 -1.83
C ILE A 37 1.78 0.82 -0.40
N LEU A 38 1.03 1.67 0.29
CA LEU A 38 1.26 1.99 1.70
C LEU A 38 0.36 1.11 2.55
N ASN A 39 0.95 0.11 3.20
CA ASN A 39 0.25 -0.84 4.07
C ASN A 39 0.40 -0.43 5.54
N ASP A 40 -0.59 -0.78 6.38
CA ASP A 40 -0.40 -0.79 7.82
C ASP A 40 0.33 -2.07 8.26
N MET A 41 1.16 -1.96 9.28
CA MET A 41 1.80 -3.12 9.92
C MET A 41 0.78 -4.00 10.67
N VAL A 42 -0.27 -3.40 11.24
CA VAL A 42 -1.24 -4.09 12.08
C VAL A 42 -1.99 -5.18 11.30
N ILE A 43 -2.04 -6.39 11.87
CA ILE A 43 -2.84 -7.50 11.39
C ILE A 43 -4.14 -7.47 12.19
N SER A 44 -5.23 -6.99 11.59
CA SER A 44 -6.54 -6.90 12.21
C SER A 44 -7.64 -6.98 11.15
N ASP A 45 -8.75 -7.60 11.50
CA ASP A 45 -9.95 -7.56 10.67
C ASP A 45 -10.64 -6.18 10.71
N ASN A 46 -10.42 -5.42 11.79
CA ASN A 46 -10.89 -4.04 11.97
C ASN A 46 -9.72 -3.11 12.29
N PRO A 47 -8.91 -2.74 11.29
CA PRO A 47 -7.77 -1.88 11.51
C PRO A 47 -8.21 -0.44 11.79
N ASP A 48 -7.62 0.20 12.81
CA ASP A 48 -7.94 1.57 13.25
C ASP A 48 -7.39 2.65 12.31
N GLY A 49 -6.44 2.32 11.44
CA GLY A 49 -5.74 3.31 10.60
C GLY A 49 -4.82 4.23 11.42
N ARG A 50 -4.68 5.48 10.95
CA ARG A 50 -3.88 6.56 11.60
C ARG A 50 -2.38 6.29 11.73
N SER A 51 -1.82 5.37 10.97
CA SER A 51 -0.38 5.05 10.95
C SER A 51 0.50 6.11 10.27
N GLY A 52 -0.10 7.19 9.71
CA GLY A 52 0.62 8.28 9.06
C GLY A 52 0.70 8.21 7.54
N LYS A 53 0.00 7.28 6.88
CA LYS A 53 -0.07 7.17 5.40
C LYS A 53 -0.58 8.46 4.75
N GLY A 54 -1.57 9.12 5.37
CA GLY A 54 -2.10 10.41 4.92
C GLY A 54 -1.04 11.50 4.90
N LEU A 55 -0.25 11.63 5.98
CA LEU A 55 0.85 12.61 6.04
C LEU A 55 1.95 12.35 4.98
N PHE A 56 2.20 11.09 4.64
CA PHE A 56 3.11 10.76 3.54
C PHE A 56 2.59 11.31 2.20
N CYS A 57 1.30 11.11 1.90
CA CYS A 57 0.66 11.62 0.69
C CYS A 57 0.60 13.16 0.70
N GLU A 58 0.28 13.76 1.84
CA GLU A 58 0.24 15.22 2.01
C GLU A 58 1.61 15.85 1.78
N GLY A 59 2.68 15.27 2.32
CA GLY A 59 4.04 15.72 2.01
C GLY A 59 4.34 15.71 0.51
N ILE A 60 3.86 14.72 -0.23
CA ILE A 60 4.01 14.70 -1.69
C ILE A 60 3.20 15.82 -2.36
N SER A 61 2.01 16.14 -1.84
CA SER A 61 1.14 17.17 -2.43
C SER A 61 1.74 18.57 -2.38
N HIS A 62 2.64 18.86 -1.43
CA HIS A 62 3.39 20.11 -1.38
C HIS A 62 4.47 20.21 -2.48
N MET A 63 4.87 19.09 -3.09
CA MET A 63 5.91 19.04 -4.12
C MET A 63 5.36 18.73 -5.51
N LYS A 64 4.20 18.08 -5.61
CA LYS A 64 3.60 17.55 -6.84
C LYS A 64 2.10 17.82 -6.89
N ARG A 65 1.56 17.99 -8.09
CA ARG A 65 0.10 17.99 -8.28
C ARG A 65 -0.44 16.59 -8.01
N LEU A 66 -1.15 16.46 -6.91
CA LEU A 66 -1.69 15.20 -6.42
C LEU A 66 -3.21 15.25 -6.39
N ASP A 67 -3.85 14.25 -6.99
CA ASP A 67 -5.28 14.01 -6.85
C ASP A 67 -5.51 12.73 -6.04
N SER A 68 -6.57 12.73 -5.25
CA SER A 68 -6.96 11.59 -4.42
C SER A 68 -8.37 11.13 -4.75
N LEU A 69 -8.52 9.83 -4.90
CA LEU A 69 -9.79 9.13 -5.09
C LEU A 69 -10.08 8.26 -3.87
N ASN A 70 -11.31 8.30 -3.39
CA ASN A 70 -11.73 7.40 -2.32
C ASN A 70 -11.74 5.95 -2.85
N GLY A 71 -10.76 5.15 -2.42
CA GLY A 71 -10.56 3.77 -2.85
C GLY A 71 -11.68 2.81 -2.44
N LYS A 72 -12.51 3.19 -1.45
CA LYS A 72 -13.69 2.40 -1.05
C LYS A 72 -14.84 2.47 -2.04
N VAL A 73 -14.94 3.58 -2.79
CA VAL A 73 -16.09 3.81 -3.70
C VAL A 73 -15.70 3.79 -5.17
N VAL A 74 -14.41 3.81 -5.50
CA VAL A 74 -13.96 3.74 -6.89
C VAL A 74 -14.42 2.42 -7.52
N ASP A 75 -15.04 2.52 -8.69
CA ASP A 75 -15.59 1.39 -9.44
C ASP A 75 -15.11 1.48 -10.89
N PHE A 76 -14.15 0.64 -11.25
CA PHE A 76 -13.54 0.64 -12.60
C PHE A 76 -14.47 0.12 -13.69
N SER A 77 -15.63 -0.45 -13.36
CA SER A 77 -16.65 -0.86 -14.34
C SER A 77 -17.51 0.30 -14.82
N ARG A 78 -17.50 1.44 -14.11
CA ARG A 78 -18.31 2.61 -14.44
C ARG A 78 -17.56 3.56 -15.38
N GLN A 79 -18.30 4.17 -16.29
CA GLN A 79 -17.82 5.32 -17.04
C GLN A 79 -17.54 6.50 -16.09
N PHE A 80 -16.61 7.36 -16.48
CA PHE A 80 -16.25 8.57 -15.72
C PHE A 80 -15.72 8.31 -14.31
N ASN A 81 -15.22 7.10 -14.03
CA ASN A 81 -14.69 6.72 -12.70
C ASN A 81 -13.48 7.58 -12.28
N LEU A 82 -12.79 8.19 -13.25
CA LEU A 82 -11.64 9.07 -13.03
C LEU A 82 -11.95 10.54 -13.37
N GLN A 83 -13.20 10.94 -13.49
CA GLN A 83 -13.61 12.30 -13.91
C GLN A 83 -13.15 13.43 -12.97
N THR A 84 -12.82 13.11 -11.72
CA THR A 84 -12.30 14.09 -10.73
C THR A 84 -10.79 14.26 -10.84
N VAL A 85 -10.09 13.41 -11.58
CA VAL A 85 -8.64 13.51 -11.80
C VAL A 85 -8.39 14.66 -12.78
N GLN A 86 -7.58 15.63 -12.38
CA GLN A 86 -7.29 16.81 -13.18
C GLN A 86 -6.23 16.55 -14.26
N LEU A 87 -6.36 17.23 -15.38
CA LEU A 87 -5.28 17.27 -16.37
C LEU A 87 -4.04 17.87 -15.74
N GLY A 88 -2.91 17.14 -15.85
CA GLY A 88 -1.66 17.54 -15.22
C GLY A 88 -1.47 17.00 -13.79
N CYS A 89 -2.37 16.14 -13.30
CA CYS A 89 -2.12 15.31 -12.13
C CYS A 89 -0.80 14.53 -12.32
N GLN A 90 0.10 14.60 -11.33
CA GLN A 90 1.41 13.95 -11.36
C GLN A 90 1.46 12.71 -10.47
N VAL A 91 0.63 12.70 -9.41
CA VAL A 91 0.46 11.58 -8.50
C VAL A 91 -1.03 11.37 -8.25
N LEU A 92 -1.50 10.16 -8.50
CA LEU A 92 -2.88 9.75 -8.25
C LEU A 92 -2.92 8.79 -7.07
N VAL A 93 -3.65 9.16 -6.04
CA VAL A 93 -3.82 8.35 -4.83
C VAL A 93 -5.17 7.64 -4.87
N PHE A 94 -5.16 6.32 -4.73
CA PHE A 94 -6.34 5.54 -4.38
C PHE A 94 -6.34 5.37 -2.86
N ASP A 95 -7.07 6.24 -2.17
CA ASP A 95 -7.03 6.32 -0.70
C ASP A 95 -7.98 5.34 -0.04
N ASP A 96 -7.47 4.63 0.94
CA ASP A 96 -8.19 3.67 1.78
C ASP A 96 -8.98 2.61 0.98
N VAL A 97 -8.26 1.88 0.11
CA VAL A 97 -8.91 0.85 -0.70
C VAL A 97 -9.39 -0.32 0.17
N LYS A 98 -10.53 -0.89 -0.23
CA LYS A 98 -11.18 -1.97 0.51
C LYS A 98 -10.44 -3.30 0.41
N ARG A 99 -10.75 -4.25 1.31
CA ARG A 99 -10.12 -5.57 1.44
C ARG A 99 -10.10 -6.39 0.14
N ASN A 100 -11.14 -6.26 -0.69
CA ASN A 100 -11.24 -6.99 -1.96
C ASN A 100 -10.90 -6.14 -3.18
N PHE A 101 -10.07 -5.10 -3.00
CA PHE A 101 -9.61 -4.29 -4.12
C PHE A 101 -8.84 -5.15 -5.13
N ASN A 102 -9.29 -5.11 -6.39
CA ASN A 102 -8.62 -5.83 -7.47
C ASN A 102 -7.53 -4.95 -8.08
N PHE A 103 -6.28 -5.27 -7.77
CA PHE A 103 -5.11 -4.53 -8.27
C PHE A 103 -4.93 -4.63 -9.79
N GLU A 104 -5.46 -5.68 -10.44
CA GLU A 104 -5.36 -5.85 -11.89
C GLU A 104 -6.07 -4.73 -12.66
N ASN A 105 -7.08 -4.11 -12.06
CA ASN A 105 -7.74 -2.94 -12.64
C ASN A 105 -6.78 -1.76 -12.89
N LEU A 106 -5.63 -1.73 -12.22
CA LEU A 106 -4.61 -0.69 -12.39
C LEU A 106 -3.51 -1.07 -13.37
N PHE A 107 -3.48 -2.30 -13.89
CA PHE A 107 -2.38 -2.77 -14.73
C PHE A 107 -2.18 -1.89 -15.97
N SER A 108 -3.26 -1.60 -16.70
CA SER A 108 -3.20 -0.72 -17.86
C SER A 108 -2.83 0.72 -17.48
N LEU A 109 -3.34 1.24 -16.37
CA LEU A 109 -3.00 2.58 -15.88
C LEU A 109 -1.49 2.70 -15.57
N ILE A 110 -0.89 1.63 -15.06
CA ILE A 110 0.54 1.58 -14.71
C ILE A 110 1.40 1.45 -15.96
N THR A 111 1.01 0.62 -16.95
CA THR A 111 1.89 0.24 -18.07
C THR A 111 1.56 0.91 -19.39
N GLU A 112 0.33 1.36 -19.61
CA GLU A 112 -0.13 1.91 -20.89
C GLU A 112 -0.49 3.39 -20.82
N GLY A 113 -0.80 3.89 -19.61
CA GLY A 113 -1.22 5.26 -19.38
C GLY A 113 -2.68 5.35 -18.96
N ILE A 114 -3.23 6.55 -18.93
CA ILE A 114 -4.55 6.83 -18.38
C ILE A 114 -5.45 7.49 -19.42
N THR A 115 -6.70 7.09 -19.45
CA THR A 115 -7.76 7.79 -20.21
C THR A 115 -8.65 8.53 -19.20
N LEU A 116 -8.73 9.85 -19.33
CA LEU A 116 -9.59 10.70 -18.51
C LEU A 116 -10.85 11.02 -19.32
N GLU A 117 -12.00 10.64 -18.78
CA GLU A 117 -13.29 10.89 -19.37
C GLU A 117 -14.05 11.91 -18.53
N TYR A 118 -14.40 13.04 -19.12
CA TYR A 118 -15.19 14.08 -18.47
C TYR A 118 -16.58 14.16 -19.09
N LYS A 119 -17.57 14.43 -18.27
CA LYS A 119 -18.94 14.58 -18.77
C LYS A 119 -19.02 15.72 -19.79
N ASN A 120 -19.60 15.44 -20.95
CA ASN A 120 -19.77 16.38 -22.05
C ASN A 120 -18.46 16.94 -22.66
N GLN A 121 -17.35 16.22 -22.53
CA GLN A 121 -16.07 16.57 -23.12
C GLN A 121 -15.45 15.35 -23.82
N PRO A 122 -14.60 15.55 -24.83
CA PRO A 122 -13.83 14.46 -25.42
C PRO A 122 -12.93 13.79 -24.39
N ALA A 123 -12.83 12.47 -24.46
CA ALA A 123 -11.89 11.72 -23.62
C ALA A 123 -10.43 12.11 -23.95
N VAL A 124 -9.60 12.26 -22.93
CA VAL A 124 -8.19 12.59 -23.08
C VAL A 124 -7.35 11.37 -22.71
N LYS A 125 -6.64 10.80 -23.69
CA LYS A 125 -5.72 9.69 -23.46
C LYS A 125 -4.30 10.23 -23.23
N LEU A 126 -3.74 9.95 -22.07
CA LEU A 126 -2.36 10.28 -21.71
C LEU A 126 -1.50 9.01 -21.77
N PRO A 127 -0.38 9.02 -22.52
CA PRO A 127 0.55 7.90 -22.54
C PRO A 127 1.23 7.75 -21.16
N VAL A 128 1.88 6.62 -20.93
CA VAL A 128 2.49 6.29 -19.63
C VAL A 128 3.44 7.37 -19.13
N GLU A 129 4.21 7.98 -20.02
CA GLU A 129 5.20 9.01 -19.68
C GLU A 129 4.56 10.29 -19.12
N LYS A 130 3.32 10.57 -19.50
CA LYS A 130 2.55 11.76 -19.10
C LYS A 130 1.45 11.47 -18.08
N SER A 131 1.15 10.18 -17.81
CA SER A 131 0.15 9.79 -16.83
C SER A 131 0.67 9.96 -15.38
N PRO A 132 -0.17 10.06 -14.35
CA PRO A 132 0.28 10.16 -12.97
C PRO A 132 0.98 8.87 -12.51
N LYS A 133 1.87 8.97 -11.52
CA LYS A 133 2.28 7.84 -10.71
C LYS A 133 1.18 7.48 -9.72
N ILE A 134 1.11 6.23 -9.32
CA ILE A 134 0.01 5.71 -8.51
C ILE A 134 0.50 5.42 -7.10
N ILE A 135 -0.25 5.90 -6.12
CA ILE A 135 -0.19 5.49 -4.72
C ILE A 135 -1.50 4.78 -4.37
N ILE A 136 -1.38 3.74 -3.56
CA ILE A 136 -2.52 3.07 -2.95
C ILE A 136 -2.31 3.10 -1.45
N THR A 137 -3.26 3.60 -0.68
CA THR A 137 -3.26 3.43 0.77
C THR A 137 -4.25 2.34 1.14
N THR A 138 -3.89 1.50 2.07
CA THR A 138 -4.75 0.42 2.53
C THR A 138 -4.42 0.01 3.95
N ASN A 139 -5.43 -0.48 4.64
CA ASN A 139 -5.29 -1.16 5.92
C ASN A 139 -5.28 -2.69 5.75
N TYR A 140 -5.50 -3.15 4.51
CA TYR A 140 -5.61 -4.56 4.15
C TYR A 140 -4.53 -4.95 3.16
N THR A 141 -4.25 -6.22 3.04
CA THR A 141 -3.32 -6.74 2.02
C THR A 141 -3.94 -6.67 0.63
N ILE A 142 -3.22 -6.11 -0.33
CA ILE A 142 -3.58 -6.17 -1.74
C ILE A 142 -3.28 -7.57 -2.28
N GLY A 143 -4.29 -8.21 -2.85
CA GLY A 143 -4.17 -9.54 -3.43
C GLY A 143 -3.39 -9.56 -4.75
N GLY A 144 -3.22 -10.79 -5.24
CA GLY A 144 -2.54 -11.10 -6.49
C GLY A 144 -1.11 -11.58 -6.26
N VAL A 145 -0.75 -12.64 -6.99
CA VAL A 145 0.56 -13.29 -6.95
C VAL A 145 1.13 -13.39 -8.38
N GLY A 146 2.43 -13.61 -8.45
CA GLY A 146 3.14 -13.81 -9.72
C GLY A 146 3.78 -12.56 -10.28
N GLY A 147 4.65 -12.78 -11.28
CA GLY A 147 5.54 -11.77 -11.83
C GLY A 147 4.85 -10.50 -12.35
N SER A 148 3.62 -10.62 -12.88
CA SER A 148 2.86 -9.46 -13.35
C SER A 148 2.48 -8.50 -12.23
N HIS A 149 2.12 -9.02 -11.06
CA HIS A 149 1.84 -8.22 -9.87
C HIS A 149 3.11 -7.61 -9.29
N GLU A 150 4.16 -8.39 -9.12
CA GLU A 150 5.45 -7.94 -8.57
C GLU A 150 6.13 -6.87 -9.43
N ALA A 151 6.03 -7.00 -10.74
CA ALA A 151 6.57 -6.01 -11.67
C ALA A 151 5.90 -4.63 -11.53
N ARG A 152 4.63 -4.57 -11.09
CA ARG A 152 3.80 -3.36 -11.10
C ARG A 152 3.58 -2.73 -9.73
N ARG A 153 4.06 -3.35 -8.65
CA ARG A 153 3.87 -2.82 -7.29
C ARG A 153 5.19 -2.69 -6.53
N PHE A 154 5.20 -1.74 -5.62
CA PHE A 154 6.22 -1.59 -4.60
C PHE A 154 5.49 -1.38 -3.28
N GLU A 155 5.68 -2.28 -2.33
CA GLU A 155 4.95 -2.27 -1.07
C GLU A 155 5.85 -1.76 0.05
N VAL A 156 5.32 -0.87 0.88
CA VAL A 156 5.94 -0.42 2.12
C VAL A 156 4.95 -0.56 3.27
N GLU A 157 5.46 -0.75 4.48
CA GLU A 157 4.66 -0.97 5.68
C GLU A 157 4.93 0.14 6.68
N PHE A 158 3.85 0.71 7.21
CA PHE A 158 3.86 1.73 8.25
C PHE A 158 3.55 1.05 9.59
N CYS A 159 4.47 1.13 10.54
CA CYS A 159 4.22 0.59 11.87
C CYS A 159 3.21 1.45 12.64
N ASN A 160 2.63 0.85 13.69
CA ASN A 160 1.63 1.51 14.53
C ASN A 160 2.28 2.38 15.62
N TYR A 161 3.34 3.14 15.26
CA TYR A 161 3.93 4.11 16.17
C TYR A 161 2.93 5.22 16.51
N PHE A 162 2.26 5.74 15.48
CA PHE A 162 1.14 6.66 15.63
C PHE A 162 -0.18 5.88 15.60
N ASN A 163 -1.10 6.29 16.43
CA ASN A 163 -2.42 5.68 16.59
C ASN A 163 -3.41 6.68 17.21
N VAL A 164 -4.60 6.21 17.61
CA VAL A 164 -5.65 7.07 18.20
C VAL A 164 -5.18 7.77 19.48
N ASN A 165 -4.32 7.12 20.26
CA ASN A 165 -3.87 7.63 21.56
C ASN A 165 -2.54 8.40 21.50
N TYR A 166 -1.81 8.27 20.39
CA TYR A 166 -0.52 8.93 20.21
C TYR A 166 -0.36 9.42 18.79
N THR A 167 -0.53 10.71 18.59
CA THR A 167 -0.56 11.34 17.28
C THR A 167 0.77 11.99 16.90
N PRO A 168 1.04 12.27 15.62
CA PRO A 168 2.19 13.07 15.22
C PRO A 168 2.26 14.45 15.91
N GLU A 169 1.11 15.11 16.14
CA GLU A 169 1.04 16.38 16.85
C GLU A 169 1.56 16.24 18.30
N MET A 170 1.23 15.16 18.99
CA MET A 170 1.75 14.89 20.35
C MET A 170 3.27 14.62 20.34
N GLU A 171 3.79 13.93 19.32
CA GLU A 171 5.22 13.65 19.21
C GLU A 171 6.06 14.89 18.92
N PHE A 172 5.58 15.76 18.00
CA PHE A 172 6.36 16.86 17.46
C PHE A 172 5.96 18.22 18.04
N GLY A 173 4.88 18.30 18.82
CA GLY A 173 4.39 19.50 19.48
C GLY A 173 3.69 20.51 18.57
N HIS A 174 3.49 20.18 17.29
CA HIS A 174 2.79 21.01 16.31
C HIS A 174 2.19 20.15 15.19
N ARG A 175 1.24 20.70 14.46
CA ARG A 175 0.64 20.07 13.28
C ARG A 175 1.55 20.23 12.07
N PHE A 176 1.79 19.13 11.38
CA PHE A 176 2.59 19.13 10.17
C PHE A 176 1.94 19.98 9.10
N PHE A 177 2.77 20.71 8.37
CA PHE A 177 2.43 21.58 7.23
C PHE A 177 1.60 22.81 7.61
N GLU A 178 0.72 22.73 8.61
CA GLU A 178 -0.16 23.83 9.00
C GLU A 178 0.53 24.86 9.93
N GLU A 179 1.38 24.39 10.86
CA GLU A 179 1.99 25.23 11.91
C GLU A 179 3.51 25.35 11.74
N TRP A 180 4.01 24.98 10.58
CA TRP A 180 5.45 25.01 10.31
C TRP A 180 5.97 26.43 10.09
N SER A 181 7.11 26.71 10.72
CA SER A 181 7.93 27.87 10.44
C SER A 181 8.62 27.77 9.08
N GLU A 182 9.13 28.89 8.58
CA GLU A 182 9.93 28.92 7.34
C GLU A 182 11.15 27.97 7.41
N ILE A 183 11.78 27.85 8.58
CA ILE A 183 12.92 26.95 8.80
C ILE A 183 12.50 25.47 8.66
N GLU A 184 11.31 25.13 9.12
CA GLU A 184 10.79 23.75 8.99
C GLU A 184 10.46 23.43 7.55
N TRP A 185 9.87 24.36 6.80
CA TRP A 185 9.66 24.22 5.37
C TRP A 185 10.98 24.04 4.61
N GLN A 186 12.02 24.79 4.91
CA GLN A 186 13.35 24.61 4.30
C GLN A 186 13.95 23.22 4.63
N ARG A 187 13.77 22.74 5.87
CA ARG A 187 14.20 21.39 6.26
C ARG A 187 13.41 20.30 5.52
N PHE A 188 12.13 20.51 5.33
CA PHE A 188 11.27 19.62 4.56
C PHE A 188 11.70 19.57 3.10
N ASP A 189 11.92 20.70 2.45
CA ASP A 189 12.40 20.77 1.05
C ASP A 189 13.73 20.03 0.88
N ASN A 190 14.68 20.28 1.78
CA ASN A 190 15.97 19.59 1.77
C ASN A 190 15.80 18.07 1.98
N PHE A 191 14.86 17.67 2.84
CA PHE A 191 14.57 16.27 3.07
C PHE A 191 13.96 15.61 1.82
N MET A 192 13.04 16.27 1.14
CA MET A 192 12.43 15.78 -0.09
C MET A 192 13.48 15.64 -1.22
N ILE A 193 14.38 16.61 -1.36
CA ILE A 193 15.51 16.53 -2.29
C ILE A 193 16.41 15.32 -1.95
N ARG A 194 16.70 15.10 -0.67
CA ARG A 194 17.49 13.94 -0.24
C ARG A 194 16.80 12.61 -0.57
N CYS A 195 15.49 12.50 -0.40
CA CYS A 195 14.73 11.32 -0.79
C CYS A 195 14.82 11.08 -2.30
N LEU A 196 14.71 12.14 -3.10
CA LEU A 196 14.91 12.06 -4.55
C LEU A 196 16.33 11.58 -4.90
N GLN A 197 17.38 12.09 -4.25
CA GLN A 197 18.77 11.65 -4.45
C GLN A 197 18.94 10.16 -4.10
N VAL A 198 18.35 9.69 -2.98
CA VAL A 198 18.38 8.28 -2.58
C VAL A 198 17.77 7.41 -3.69
N TYR A 199 16.62 7.81 -4.22
CA TYR A 199 15.99 7.07 -5.31
C TYR A 199 16.83 7.10 -6.60
N LEU A 200 17.37 8.25 -7.00
CA LEU A 200 18.17 8.38 -8.23
C LEU A 200 19.46 7.55 -8.16
N GLN A 201 20.05 7.39 -7.00
CA GLN A 201 21.25 6.59 -6.80
C GLN A 201 20.99 5.09 -6.71
N ASN A 202 19.90 4.68 -6.09
CA ASN A 202 19.68 3.28 -5.70
C ASN A 202 18.43 2.65 -6.34
N GLY A 203 17.57 3.43 -6.97
CA GLY A 203 16.24 2.99 -7.37
C GLY A 203 15.33 2.79 -6.15
N LEU A 204 14.30 1.94 -6.32
CA LEU A 204 13.44 1.52 -5.22
C LEU A 204 14.16 0.47 -4.37
N ILE A 205 14.43 0.80 -3.12
CA ILE A 205 15.16 -0.06 -2.18
C ILE A 205 14.17 -1.02 -1.52
N THR A 206 14.30 -2.31 -1.81
CA THR A 206 13.50 -3.36 -1.16
C THR A 206 14.08 -3.70 0.21
N CYS A 207 13.22 -4.04 1.15
CA CYS A 207 13.61 -4.62 2.44
C CYS A 207 12.60 -5.70 2.84
N GLN A 208 12.92 -6.45 3.88
CA GLN A 208 11.98 -7.39 4.47
C GLN A 208 11.01 -6.62 5.38
N TRP A 209 9.72 -6.82 5.16
CA TRP A 209 8.65 -6.28 5.98
C TRP A 209 8.11 -7.35 6.92
N ASP A 210 7.75 -6.94 8.14
CA ASP A 210 7.40 -7.91 9.19
C ASP A 210 6.10 -8.67 8.86
N ASN A 211 5.11 -7.96 8.36
CA ASN A 211 3.76 -8.52 8.27
C ASN A 211 3.17 -8.59 6.86
N ILE A 212 3.80 -8.01 5.84
CA ILE A 212 3.26 -8.05 4.47
C ILE A 212 3.09 -9.48 3.98
N GLU A 213 4.13 -10.32 4.11
CA GLU A 213 4.08 -11.71 3.66
C GLU A 213 3.13 -12.55 4.52
N LEU A 214 3.14 -12.33 5.84
CA LEU A 214 2.21 -12.99 6.75
C LEU A 214 0.75 -12.64 6.44
N LYS A 215 0.45 -11.38 6.17
CA LYS A 215 -0.89 -10.94 5.74
C LYS A 215 -1.31 -11.58 4.42
N LYS A 216 -0.40 -11.69 3.45
CA LYS A 216 -0.68 -12.39 2.19
C LYS A 216 -1.00 -13.86 2.43
N TYR A 217 -0.23 -14.52 3.30
CA TYR A 217 -0.49 -15.91 3.70
C TYR A 217 -1.86 -16.04 4.37
N ILE A 218 -2.16 -15.23 5.40
CA ILE A 218 -3.46 -15.23 6.09
C ILE A 218 -4.62 -15.00 5.10
N ARG A 219 -4.44 -14.12 4.12
CA ARG A 219 -5.45 -13.88 3.09
C ARG A 219 -5.74 -15.13 2.23
N LEU A 220 -4.70 -15.92 1.94
CA LEU A 220 -4.83 -17.15 1.13
C LEU A 220 -5.49 -18.30 1.92
N VAL A 221 -5.05 -18.49 3.16
CA VAL A 221 -5.49 -19.64 3.97
C VAL A 221 -6.66 -19.34 4.89
N GLY A 222 -6.93 -18.07 5.17
CA GLY A 222 -7.91 -17.58 6.15
C GLY A 222 -7.34 -17.47 7.56
N SER A 223 -7.91 -16.54 8.36
CA SER A 223 -7.45 -16.26 9.73
C SER A 223 -7.59 -17.49 10.65
N SER A 224 -8.75 -18.18 10.59
CA SER A 224 -8.99 -19.39 11.41
C SER A 224 -7.98 -20.49 11.14
N TRP A 225 -7.63 -20.74 9.85
CA TRP A 225 -6.62 -21.73 9.51
C TRP A 225 -5.22 -21.31 9.98
N HIS A 226 -4.88 -20.05 9.86
CA HIS A 226 -3.60 -19.54 10.35
C HIS A 226 -3.50 -19.69 11.88
N GLU A 227 -4.54 -19.34 12.63
CA GLU A 227 -4.60 -19.50 14.08
C GLU A 227 -4.44 -20.97 14.47
N PHE A 228 -5.24 -21.85 13.86
CA PHE A 228 -5.15 -23.27 14.08
C PHE A 228 -3.76 -23.86 13.85
N THR A 229 -3.10 -23.49 12.73
CA THR A 229 -1.76 -24.00 12.42
C THR A 229 -0.66 -23.40 13.29
N LYS A 230 -0.90 -22.25 13.93
CA LYS A 230 0.02 -21.65 14.88
C LYS A 230 -0.03 -22.37 16.25
N ASP A 231 -1.21 -22.80 16.67
CA ASP A 231 -1.40 -23.44 17.97
C ASP A 231 -1.16 -24.96 17.93
N HIS A 232 -1.06 -25.53 16.73
CA HIS A 232 -0.81 -26.95 16.54
C HIS A 232 0.44 -27.19 15.67
N ASP A 233 1.44 -27.84 16.23
CA ASP A 233 2.61 -28.30 15.50
C ASP A 233 2.31 -29.62 14.77
N PHE A 234 1.70 -29.54 13.59
CA PHE A 234 1.44 -30.68 12.72
C PHE A 234 2.60 -31.05 11.80
N MET A 235 3.65 -30.25 11.83
CA MET A 235 4.70 -30.24 10.82
C MET A 235 6.03 -30.75 11.36
N GLU A 236 6.02 -31.89 12.06
CA GLU A 236 7.28 -32.61 12.20
C GLU A 236 7.77 -33.02 10.81
N TYR A 237 8.97 -32.56 10.47
CA TYR A 237 9.58 -32.81 9.18
C TYR A 237 9.59 -34.31 8.86
N ASN A 238 9.07 -34.71 7.69
CA ASN A 238 8.88 -36.09 7.24
C ASN A 238 7.81 -36.95 7.96
N THR A 239 6.93 -36.37 8.76
CA THR A 239 5.82 -37.12 9.37
C THR A 239 4.61 -37.09 8.42
N LYS A 240 4.06 -38.27 8.12
CA LYS A 240 2.81 -38.38 7.34
C LYS A 240 1.64 -38.18 8.28
N VAL A 241 0.88 -37.11 8.07
CA VAL A 241 -0.34 -36.80 8.81
C VAL A 241 -1.55 -37.00 7.91
N SER A 242 -2.63 -37.53 8.43
CA SER A 242 -3.88 -37.67 7.71
C SER A 242 -4.53 -36.31 7.50
N LYS A 243 -4.77 -35.93 6.24
CA LYS A 243 -5.50 -34.70 5.87
C LYS A 243 -6.85 -34.63 6.58
N LEU A 244 -7.61 -35.74 6.59
CA LEU A 244 -8.91 -35.83 7.22
C LEU A 244 -8.84 -35.61 8.74
N SER A 245 -7.82 -36.16 9.41
CA SER A 245 -7.61 -35.97 10.85
C SER A 245 -7.37 -34.50 11.20
N ILE A 246 -6.55 -33.81 10.40
CA ILE A 246 -6.27 -32.38 10.57
C ILE A 246 -7.55 -31.56 10.38
N PHE A 247 -8.32 -31.81 9.32
CA PHE A 247 -9.56 -31.08 9.07
C PHE A 247 -10.62 -31.34 10.11
N ASN A 248 -10.76 -32.56 10.62
CA ASN A 248 -11.71 -32.86 11.69
C ASN A 248 -11.36 -32.03 12.95
N LYS A 249 -10.09 -32.02 13.34
CA LYS A 249 -9.62 -31.23 14.49
C LYS A 249 -9.82 -29.73 14.27
N PHE A 250 -9.53 -29.22 13.07
CA PHE A 250 -9.76 -27.84 12.70
C PHE A 250 -11.26 -27.46 12.80
N TYR A 251 -12.15 -28.32 12.33
CA TYR A 251 -13.60 -28.07 12.40
C TYR A 251 -14.20 -28.24 13.80
N GLU A 252 -13.55 -28.98 14.69
CA GLU A 252 -13.92 -29.06 16.11
C GLU A 252 -13.61 -27.74 16.82
N GLU A 253 -12.46 -27.13 16.53
CA GLU A 253 -12.03 -25.86 17.11
C GLU A 253 -12.68 -24.64 16.46
N PHE A 254 -12.90 -24.69 15.14
CA PHE A 254 -13.49 -23.62 14.34
C PHE A 254 -14.74 -24.11 13.56
N PRO A 255 -15.88 -24.35 14.25
CA PRO A 255 -17.08 -24.91 13.62
C PRO A 255 -17.64 -24.07 12.46
N ASP A 256 -17.53 -22.74 12.55
CA ASP A 256 -17.97 -21.82 11.50
C ASP A 256 -17.11 -21.87 10.25
N ALA A 257 -15.89 -22.40 10.33
CA ALA A 257 -14.99 -22.53 9.21
C ALA A 257 -15.50 -23.51 8.15
N LYS A 258 -16.35 -24.50 8.51
CA LYS A 258 -17.00 -25.43 7.57
C LYS A 258 -17.74 -24.75 6.41
N LYS A 259 -18.16 -23.50 6.60
CA LYS A 259 -18.84 -22.72 5.55
C LYS A 259 -17.90 -22.22 4.46
N TYR A 260 -16.61 -22.11 4.74
CA TYR A 260 -15.62 -21.46 3.90
C TYR A 260 -14.52 -22.38 3.39
N TYR A 261 -14.31 -23.51 4.05
CA TYR A 261 -13.30 -24.49 3.68
C TYR A 261 -14.00 -25.80 3.28
N THR A 262 -13.63 -26.34 2.14
CA THR A 262 -14.07 -27.64 1.63
C THR A 262 -12.88 -28.57 1.56
N ASP A 263 -13.12 -29.88 1.60
CA ASP A 263 -12.07 -30.91 1.55
C ASP A 263 -11.21 -30.87 0.26
N ASP A 264 -11.68 -30.15 -0.76
CA ASP A 264 -11.04 -30.05 -2.08
C ASP A 264 -10.11 -28.82 -2.25
N ARG A 265 -9.86 -28.05 -1.19
CA ARG A 265 -8.94 -26.89 -1.23
C ARG A 265 -7.61 -27.15 -0.54
#